data_a504d7170d3f7ff4691389832a5a1cab
#
_entry.id   a504d7170d3f7ff4691389832a5a1cab
#
_cell.length_a   1.000
_cell.length_b   1.000
_cell.length_c   1.000
_cell.angle_alpha   90.00
_cell.angle_beta   90.00
_cell.angle_gamma   90.00
#
_symmetry.space_group_name_H-M   'P 1'
#
loop_
_entity.id
_entity.type
_entity.pdbx_description
1 polymer ?
#
loop_
_entity_poly.entity_id
_entity_poly.type
_entity_poly.pdbx_seq_one_letter_code
_entity_poly.pdbx_strand_id
1 'polypeptide(L)'
;MQDVPYADLAAEHRAPPQRNTLGKASVYAIFICWTLFAVFVYSRYSQLGDARAYMSGGYDDEASARTYMVTQIATTLIGLLRVDVLAHLAFSMFAATGVAYMVGQARVHGHYRWPLLALLLTPSFGVWASVVGRESLYIGCLGFFMGAMVGYFRARGMHRLLFAMVALAGMVFIRAPFGGAMALFFVMAWMLMRGPRVGLSLGVQMMVLLALGALAIVIAWPQLDDYIAGEVLPKARSYFTIYSDSTRMWINIQTSRELFTSLWWTLPLAVVGPTPGEVFARPVLFPFFVSGLVVFFLLLYAIQQAFRAPKGLPRKILVLGWLPAMLVTLISYVPFGVYNAGSGIRYASCFLLFLVFPWMLRSALAATAEQPAALRRPRDFHQYRLAELR
;
A
#
# COMPACT_ATOMS: atom_id res chain seq x y z
N MET A 1 -28.51 60.23 -11.07
CA MET A 1 -28.81 58.80 -11.33
C MET A 1 -28.00 58.43 -12.56
N GLN A 2 -26.86 57.77 -12.33
CA GLN A 2 -26.02 57.26 -13.43
C GLN A 2 -26.29 55.76 -13.51
N ASP A 3 -26.81 55.34 -14.69
CA ASP A 3 -27.05 53.94 -15.04
C ASP A 3 -25.69 53.23 -15.14
N VAL A 4 -25.40 52.33 -14.19
CA VAL A 4 -24.28 51.39 -14.27
C VAL A 4 -24.69 50.26 -15.21
N PRO A 5 -23.98 50.03 -16.32
CA PRO A 5 -24.34 48.97 -17.26
C PRO A 5 -24.14 47.58 -16.64
N TYR A 6 -25.23 46.83 -16.52
CA TYR A 6 -25.27 45.42 -16.07
C TYR A 6 -24.58 44.41 -17.03
N ALA A 7 -23.86 44.94 -18.05
CA ALA A 7 -23.25 44.09 -19.09
C ALA A 7 -21.97 43.36 -18.71
N ASP A 8 -21.28 43.72 -17.60
CA ASP A 8 -19.98 43.14 -17.24
C ASP A 8 -20.00 41.98 -16.22
N LEU A 9 -21.17 41.57 -15.73
CA LEU A 9 -21.28 40.43 -14.79
C LEU A 9 -21.46 39.07 -15.49
N ALA A 10 -21.57 39.04 -16.82
CA ALA A 10 -21.71 37.78 -17.59
C ALA A 10 -20.38 37.22 -18.13
N ALA A 11 -19.28 37.94 -17.97
CA ALA A 11 -18.00 37.56 -18.54
C ALA A 11 -17.02 37.14 -17.49
N GLU A 12 -17.21 36.04 -16.78
CA GLU A 12 -16.11 35.26 -16.22
C GLU A 12 -16.59 33.99 -15.49
N HIS A 13 -17.63 33.35 -15.96
CA HIS A 13 -17.74 31.90 -15.70
C HIS A 13 -16.81 31.17 -16.67
N ARG A 14 -15.50 31.47 -16.61
CA ARG A 14 -14.52 30.55 -17.16
C ARG A 14 -14.74 29.23 -16.46
N ALA A 15 -15.18 28.22 -17.22
CA ALA A 15 -15.23 26.85 -16.75
C ALA A 15 -13.85 26.55 -16.08
N PRO A 16 -13.84 26.06 -14.85
CA PRO A 16 -12.57 25.79 -14.17
C PRO A 16 -11.72 24.93 -15.11
N PRO A 17 -10.42 25.23 -15.28
CA PRO A 17 -9.56 24.54 -16.23
C PRO A 17 -9.74 23.03 -16.03
N GLN A 18 -10.03 22.31 -17.11
CA GLN A 18 -10.23 20.86 -17.07
C GLN A 18 -8.98 20.26 -16.45
N ARG A 19 -9.09 19.87 -15.18
CA ARG A 19 -7.97 19.29 -14.46
C ARG A 19 -7.63 17.96 -15.12
N ASN A 20 -6.39 17.80 -15.52
CA ASN A 20 -5.81 16.52 -15.91
C ASN A 20 -5.87 15.57 -14.71
N THR A 21 -7.04 14.99 -14.46
CA THR A 21 -7.25 13.98 -13.41
C THR A 21 -6.87 12.61 -13.95
N LEU A 22 -6.26 11.79 -13.11
CA LEU A 22 -6.06 10.38 -13.44
C LEU A 22 -7.43 9.70 -13.47
N GLY A 23 -7.85 9.26 -14.64
CA GLY A 23 -9.14 8.58 -14.84
C GLY A 23 -9.12 7.16 -14.25
N LYS A 24 -10.26 6.71 -13.72
CA LYS A 24 -10.41 5.30 -13.30
C LYS A 24 -10.17 4.33 -14.45
N ALA A 25 -10.61 4.70 -15.66
CA ALA A 25 -10.41 3.90 -16.88
C ALA A 25 -8.92 3.64 -17.16
N SER A 26 -8.04 4.64 -16.94
CA SER A 26 -6.60 4.47 -17.10
C SER A 26 -6.02 3.43 -16.13
N VAL A 27 -6.54 3.36 -14.90
CA VAL A 27 -6.13 2.34 -13.93
C VAL A 27 -6.48 0.95 -14.44
N TYR A 28 -7.73 0.74 -14.88
CA TYR A 28 -8.14 -0.55 -15.44
C TYR A 28 -7.32 -0.94 -16.68
N ALA A 29 -7.08 0.01 -17.59
CA ALA A 29 -6.26 -0.23 -18.77
C ALA A 29 -4.83 -0.69 -18.41
N ILE A 30 -4.18 -0.02 -17.44
CA ILE A 30 -2.85 -0.42 -16.96
C ILE A 30 -2.86 -1.85 -16.41
N PHE A 31 -3.86 -2.21 -15.59
CA PHE A 31 -3.94 -3.55 -15.02
C PHE A 31 -4.22 -4.63 -16.08
N ILE A 32 -5.06 -4.34 -17.08
CA ILE A 32 -5.28 -5.24 -18.23
C ILE A 32 -3.96 -5.45 -18.99
N CYS A 33 -3.25 -4.38 -19.32
CA CYS A 33 -1.94 -4.48 -19.99
C CYS A 33 -0.95 -5.31 -19.18
N TRP A 34 -0.88 -5.13 -17.85
CA TRP A 34 -0.03 -5.93 -16.99
C TRP A 34 -0.44 -7.41 -16.94
N THR A 35 -1.75 -7.71 -16.90
CA THR A 35 -2.23 -9.09 -16.97
C THR A 35 -1.77 -9.77 -18.25
N LEU A 36 -1.97 -9.12 -19.40
CA LEU A 36 -1.55 -9.65 -20.70
C LEU A 36 -0.02 -9.82 -20.77
N PHE A 37 0.73 -8.82 -20.31
CA PHE A 37 2.19 -8.91 -20.23
C PHE A 37 2.64 -10.05 -19.31
N ALA A 38 2.07 -10.17 -18.10
CA ALA A 38 2.45 -11.21 -17.15
C ALA A 38 2.17 -12.61 -17.71
N VAL A 39 1.00 -12.84 -18.31
CA VAL A 39 0.59 -14.16 -18.79
C VAL A 39 1.30 -14.53 -20.12
N PHE A 40 1.42 -13.62 -21.08
CA PHE A 40 1.93 -13.96 -22.41
C PHE A 40 3.42 -13.71 -22.59
N VAL A 41 4.02 -12.81 -21.82
CA VAL A 41 5.43 -12.45 -21.95
C VAL A 41 6.24 -12.95 -20.75
N TYR A 42 5.94 -12.44 -19.55
CA TYR A 42 6.75 -12.69 -18.35
C TYR A 42 6.76 -14.17 -17.95
N SER A 43 5.63 -14.88 -18.09
CA SER A 43 5.52 -16.31 -17.77
C SER A 43 6.47 -17.21 -18.55
N ARG A 44 7.01 -16.74 -19.68
CA ARG A 44 8.01 -17.48 -20.49
C ARG A 44 9.40 -17.44 -19.86
N TYR A 45 9.68 -16.48 -19.00
CA TYR A 45 10.99 -16.26 -18.39
C TYR A 45 11.02 -16.59 -16.91
N SER A 46 9.86 -16.59 -16.24
CA SER A 46 9.75 -16.84 -14.81
C SER A 46 8.36 -17.37 -14.46
N GLN A 47 8.30 -18.20 -13.45
CA GLN A 47 7.01 -18.66 -12.91
C GLN A 47 6.23 -17.48 -12.31
N LEU A 48 4.91 -17.49 -12.48
CA LEU A 48 3.99 -16.52 -11.89
C LEU A 48 3.70 -16.86 -10.41
N GLY A 49 4.75 -17.17 -9.65
CA GLY A 49 4.63 -17.59 -8.26
C GLY A 49 3.77 -18.84 -8.12
N ASP A 50 2.83 -18.83 -7.17
CA ASP A 50 1.93 -19.98 -6.89
C ASP A 50 0.67 -19.99 -7.77
N ALA A 51 0.55 -19.10 -8.77
CA ALA A 51 -0.67 -18.94 -9.56
C ALA A 51 -1.14 -20.25 -10.19
N ARG A 52 -0.21 -21.04 -10.75
CA ARG A 52 -0.51 -22.34 -11.34
C ARG A 52 -1.03 -23.33 -10.31
N ALA A 53 -0.41 -23.38 -9.12
CA ALA A 53 -0.85 -24.27 -8.03
C ALA A 53 -2.25 -23.87 -7.52
N TYR A 54 -2.55 -22.56 -7.39
CA TYR A 54 -3.89 -22.10 -7.05
C TYR A 54 -4.94 -22.51 -8.09
N MET A 55 -4.63 -22.34 -9.36
CA MET A 55 -5.58 -22.64 -10.46
C MET A 55 -5.81 -24.14 -10.66
N SER A 56 -4.79 -24.98 -10.39
CA SER A 56 -4.91 -26.44 -10.50
C SER A 56 -5.47 -27.12 -9.26
N GLY A 57 -5.72 -26.39 -8.17
CA GLY A 57 -6.15 -27.00 -6.90
C GLY A 57 -5.03 -27.74 -6.16
N GLY A 58 -3.76 -27.45 -6.47
CA GLY A 58 -2.60 -28.17 -5.93
C GLY A 58 -2.25 -27.89 -4.46
N TYR A 59 -3.12 -27.18 -3.72
CA TYR A 59 -3.01 -26.99 -2.28
C TYR A 59 -4.13 -27.76 -1.58
N ASP A 60 -3.74 -28.75 -0.77
CA ASP A 60 -4.61 -29.62 0.00
C ASP A 60 -5.31 -28.90 1.16
N ASP A 61 -6.27 -29.57 1.80
CA ASP A 61 -6.99 -29.07 2.98
C ASP A 61 -6.07 -28.80 4.18
N GLU A 62 -4.86 -29.35 4.21
CA GLU A 62 -3.81 -29.05 5.20
C GLU A 62 -3.16 -27.67 4.98
N ALA A 63 -3.40 -27.02 3.84
CA ALA A 63 -2.89 -25.69 3.59
C ALA A 63 -3.53 -24.66 4.56
N SER A 64 -2.80 -23.58 4.84
CA SER A 64 -3.36 -22.51 5.67
C SER A 64 -4.69 -21.99 5.09
N ALA A 65 -5.66 -21.62 5.94
CA ALA A 65 -6.98 -21.13 5.54
C ALA A 65 -6.95 -20.06 4.44
N ARG A 66 -5.95 -19.18 4.47
CA ARG A 66 -5.73 -18.14 3.45
C ARG A 66 -5.30 -18.71 2.10
N THR A 67 -4.47 -19.74 2.09
CA THR A 67 -4.03 -20.43 0.86
C THR A 67 -5.19 -21.17 0.26
N TYR A 68 -5.93 -21.93 1.08
CA TYR A 68 -7.13 -22.63 0.71
C TYR A 68 -8.19 -21.71 0.09
N MET A 69 -8.49 -20.57 0.73
CA MET A 69 -9.42 -19.56 0.18
C MET A 69 -9.01 -19.10 -1.23
N VAL A 70 -7.74 -18.78 -1.45
CA VAL A 70 -7.28 -18.33 -2.78
C VAL A 70 -7.39 -19.44 -3.80
N THR A 71 -7.07 -20.67 -3.42
CA THR A 71 -7.22 -21.86 -4.26
C THR A 71 -8.70 -22.07 -4.65
N GLN A 72 -9.62 -22.00 -3.69
CA GLN A 72 -11.05 -22.14 -3.97
C GLN A 72 -11.58 -21.06 -4.92
N ILE A 73 -11.18 -19.79 -4.71
CA ILE A 73 -11.56 -18.72 -5.64
C ILE A 73 -10.98 -18.99 -7.03
N ALA A 74 -9.71 -19.36 -7.13
CA ALA A 74 -9.04 -19.58 -8.41
C ALA A 74 -9.64 -20.78 -9.17
N THR A 75 -9.82 -21.92 -8.51
CA THR A 75 -10.43 -23.12 -9.12
C THR A 75 -11.87 -22.89 -9.54
N THR A 76 -12.67 -22.17 -8.73
CA THR A 76 -14.04 -21.79 -9.11
C THR A 76 -14.05 -20.89 -10.35
N LEU A 77 -13.15 -19.92 -10.43
CA LEU A 77 -13.04 -19.04 -11.61
C LEU A 77 -12.60 -19.83 -12.85
N ILE A 78 -11.64 -20.76 -12.72
CA ILE A 78 -11.23 -21.63 -13.82
C ILE A 78 -12.38 -22.54 -14.26
N GLY A 79 -13.10 -23.15 -13.31
CA GLY A 79 -14.28 -23.97 -13.62
C GLY A 79 -15.37 -23.21 -14.38
N LEU A 80 -15.58 -21.93 -14.03
CA LEU A 80 -16.58 -21.06 -14.65
C LEU A 80 -16.12 -20.52 -16.01
N LEU A 81 -14.89 -19.96 -16.07
CA LEU A 81 -14.38 -19.21 -17.22
C LEU A 81 -13.64 -20.11 -18.23
N ARG A 82 -13.15 -21.25 -17.79
CA ARG A 82 -12.41 -22.27 -18.58
C ARG A 82 -11.17 -21.75 -19.32
N VAL A 83 -10.67 -20.58 -18.94
CA VAL A 83 -9.54 -19.89 -19.57
C VAL A 83 -8.67 -19.26 -18.50
N ASP A 84 -7.41 -19.67 -18.39
CA ASP A 84 -6.48 -19.24 -17.36
C ASP A 84 -6.30 -17.72 -17.34
N VAL A 85 -6.20 -17.09 -18.51
CA VAL A 85 -6.01 -15.64 -18.62
C VAL A 85 -7.19 -14.85 -18.03
N LEU A 86 -8.40 -15.40 -18.11
CA LEU A 86 -9.58 -14.76 -17.52
C LEU A 86 -9.60 -14.86 -15.99
N ALA A 87 -9.07 -15.94 -15.42
CA ALA A 87 -8.88 -16.06 -13.98
C ALA A 87 -7.85 -15.02 -13.48
N HIS A 88 -6.71 -14.89 -14.19
CA HIS A 88 -5.74 -13.82 -13.89
C HIS A 88 -6.38 -12.43 -14.00
N LEU A 89 -7.18 -12.20 -15.03
CA LEU A 89 -7.87 -10.93 -15.25
C LEU A 89 -8.88 -10.63 -14.12
N ALA A 90 -9.62 -11.62 -13.61
CA ALA A 90 -10.56 -11.43 -12.51
C ALA A 90 -9.85 -10.95 -11.23
N PHE A 91 -8.73 -11.57 -10.86
CA PHE A 91 -7.90 -11.13 -9.73
C PHE A 91 -7.31 -9.72 -9.96
N SER A 92 -6.83 -9.47 -11.17
CA SER A 92 -6.33 -8.16 -11.60
C SER A 92 -7.40 -7.07 -11.50
N MET A 93 -8.64 -7.37 -11.94
CA MET A 93 -9.75 -6.43 -11.86
C MET A 93 -10.17 -6.13 -10.43
N PHE A 94 -10.08 -7.09 -9.51
CA PHE A 94 -10.29 -6.83 -8.08
C PHE A 94 -9.26 -5.82 -7.55
N ALA A 95 -7.96 -6.04 -7.85
CA ALA A 95 -6.90 -5.10 -7.49
C ALA A 95 -7.10 -3.72 -8.13
N ALA A 96 -7.41 -3.68 -9.44
CA ALA A 96 -7.68 -2.46 -10.17
C ALA A 96 -8.87 -1.68 -9.58
N THR A 97 -9.93 -2.38 -9.14
CA THR A 97 -11.12 -1.75 -8.53
C THR A 97 -10.75 -1.07 -7.21
N GLY A 98 -9.94 -1.71 -6.37
CA GLY A 98 -9.42 -1.10 -5.14
C GLY A 98 -8.59 0.17 -5.42
N VAL A 99 -7.66 0.09 -6.38
CA VAL A 99 -6.84 1.25 -6.78
C VAL A 99 -7.70 2.35 -7.41
N ALA A 100 -8.64 2.01 -8.29
CA ALA A 100 -9.56 2.98 -8.91
C ALA A 100 -10.47 3.66 -7.87
N TYR A 101 -10.91 2.92 -6.85
CA TYR A 101 -11.64 3.48 -5.72
C TYR A 101 -10.79 4.50 -4.95
N MET A 102 -9.53 4.15 -4.63
CA MET A 102 -8.58 5.06 -3.98
C MET A 102 -8.37 6.34 -4.81
N VAL A 103 -8.11 6.20 -6.11
CA VAL A 103 -7.94 7.33 -7.06
C VAL A 103 -9.17 8.24 -7.06
N GLY A 104 -10.36 7.65 -7.08
CA GLY A 104 -11.63 8.39 -7.04
C GLY A 104 -11.83 9.16 -5.73
N GLN A 105 -11.50 8.55 -4.58
CA GLN A 105 -11.61 9.21 -3.28
C GLN A 105 -10.54 10.30 -3.10
N ALA A 106 -9.32 10.07 -3.56
CA ALA A 106 -8.23 11.03 -3.51
C ALA A 106 -8.38 12.18 -4.52
N ARG A 107 -9.24 12.04 -5.54
CA ARG A 107 -9.37 13.02 -6.65
C ARG A 107 -8.01 13.37 -7.23
N VAL A 108 -7.23 12.36 -7.60
CA VAL A 108 -5.84 12.51 -8.02
C VAL A 108 -5.74 13.41 -9.24
N HIS A 109 -5.03 14.54 -9.12
CA HIS A 109 -4.89 15.53 -10.18
C HIS A 109 -3.50 16.16 -10.21
N GLY A 110 -3.16 16.82 -11.30
CA GLY A 110 -1.93 17.58 -11.46
C GLY A 110 -0.68 16.72 -11.20
N HIS A 111 0.27 17.26 -10.43
CA HIS A 111 1.54 16.59 -10.09
C HIS A 111 1.37 15.41 -9.12
N TYR A 112 0.27 15.31 -8.38
CA TYR A 112 0.01 14.21 -7.45
C TYR A 112 -0.19 12.85 -8.15
N ARG A 113 -0.45 12.84 -9.46
CA ARG A 113 -0.61 11.62 -10.24
C ARG A 113 0.70 10.89 -10.53
N TRP A 114 1.81 11.63 -10.63
CA TRP A 114 3.07 11.07 -11.10
C TRP A 114 3.67 9.98 -10.20
N PRO A 115 3.69 10.11 -8.85
CA PRO A 115 4.16 9.04 -7.98
C PRO A 115 3.33 7.76 -8.11
N LEU A 116 2.01 7.90 -8.25
CA LEU A 116 1.13 6.75 -8.47
C LEU A 116 1.38 6.12 -9.84
N LEU A 117 1.48 6.90 -10.91
CA LEU A 117 1.78 6.38 -12.25
C LEU A 117 3.16 5.72 -12.28
N ALA A 118 4.18 6.34 -11.68
CA ALA A 118 5.51 5.75 -11.56
C ALA A 118 5.43 4.36 -10.91
N LEU A 119 4.67 4.23 -9.81
CA LEU A 119 4.48 2.93 -9.17
C LEU A 119 3.72 1.94 -10.03
N LEU A 120 2.56 2.34 -10.58
CA LEU A 120 1.71 1.46 -11.40
C LEU A 120 2.41 0.93 -12.64
N LEU A 121 3.40 1.66 -13.17
CA LEU A 121 4.17 1.28 -14.34
C LEU A 121 5.43 0.46 -13.99
N THR A 122 5.75 0.24 -12.71
CA THR A 122 6.87 -0.62 -12.34
C THR A 122 6.51 -2.10 -12.52
N PRO A 123 7.39 -2.92 -13.14
CA PRO A 123 7.20 -4.36 -13.24
C PRO A 123 7.05 -5.05 -11.88
N SER A 124 7.77 -4.57 -10.86
CA SER A 124 7.68 -5.11 -9.49
C SER A 124 6.28 -5.01 -8.88
N PHE A 125 5.51 -3.98 -9.24
CA PHE A 125 4.12 -3.85 -8.82
C PHE A 125 3.18 -4.50 -9.84
N GLY A 126 3.32 -4.14 -11.12
CA GLY A 126 2.36 -4.46 -12.17
C GLY A 126 2.18 -5.96 -12.38
N VAL A 127 3.26 -6.73 -12.46
CA VAL A 127 3.18 -8.20 -12.64
C VAL A 127 2.41 -8.86 -11.50
N TRP A 128 2.79 -8.57 -10.25
CA TRP A 128 2.20 -9.26 -9.09
C TRP A 128 0.82 -8.75 -8.69
N ALA A 129 0.50 -7.51 -9.03
CA ALA A 129 -0.85 -6.96 -8.87
C ALA A 129 -1.87 -7.55 -9.86
N SER A 130 -1.39 -8.18 -10.95
CA SER A 130 -2.20 -8.53 -12.12
C SER A 130 -2.30 -10.04 -12.40
N VAL A 131 -1.92 -10.88 -11.45
CA VAL A 131 -1.98 -12.34 -11.59
C VAL A 131 -2.77 -12.98 -10.45
N VAL A 132 -3.21 -14.22 -10.65
CA VAL A 132 -3.84 -15.03 -9.59
C VAL A 132 -2.87 -15.18 -8.44
N GLY A 133 -3.26 -14.69 -7.26
CA GLY A 133 -2.42 -14.77 -6.07
C GLY A 133 -2.95 -13.95 -4.90
N ARG A 134 -2.33 -14.15 -3.75
CA ARG A 134 -2.62 -13.39 -2.53
C ARG A 134 -2.29 -11.92 -2.67
N GLU A 135 -1.31 -11.59 -3.52
CA GLU A 135 -0.81 -10.25 -3.77
C GLU A 135 -1.88 -9.35 -4.38
N SER A 136 -2.53 -9.80 -5.44
CA SER A 136 -3.60 -9.04 -6.12
C SER A 136 -4.79 -8.79 -5.19
N LEU A 137 -5.20 -9.79 -4.40
CA LEU A 137 -6.26 -9.64 -3.41
C LEU A 137 -5.86 -8.65 -2.31
N TYR A 138 -4.63 -8.73 -1.81
CA TYR A 138 -4.13 -7.78 -0.82
C TYR A 138 -4.09 -6.35 -1.34
N ILE A 139 -3.61 -6.15 -2.57
CA ILE A 139 -3.54 -4.82 -3.23
C ILE A 139 -4.94 -4.23 -3.42
N GLY A 140 -5.92 -5.05 -3.79
CA GLY A 140 -7.32 -4.63 -3.88
C GLY A 140 -7.86 -4.14 -2.54
N CYS A 141 -7.68 -4.94 -1.49
CA CYS A 141 -8.06 -4.56 -0.12
C CYS A 141 -7.32 -3.29 0.33
N LEU A 142 -6.01 -3.16 0.05
CA LEU A 142 -5.23 -1.98 0.41
C LEU A 142 -5.75 -0.73 -0.32
N GLY A 143 -6.09 -0.85 -1.61
CA GLY A 143 -6.70 0.24 -2.38
C GLY A 143 -8.04 0.68 -1.79
N PHE A 144 -8.92 -0.26 -1.43
CA PHE A 144 -10.17 0.02 -0.73
C PHE A 144 -9.93 0.68 0.62
N PHE A 145 -9.01 0.15 1.42
CA PHE A 145 -8.65 0.71 2.72
C PHE A 145 -8.15 2.16 2.60
N MET A 146 -7.15 2.41 1.75
CA MET A 146 -6.60 3.74 1.55
C MET A 146 -7.64 4.72 1.03
N GLY A 147 -8.46 4.30 0.04
CA GLY A 147 -9.54 5.12 -0.48
C GLY A 147 -10.58 5.46 0.59
N ALA A 148 -10.98 4.49 1.40
CA ALA A 148 -11.92 4.69 2.51
C ALA A 148 -11.33 5.65 3.55
N MET A 149 -10.06 5.51 3.94
CA MET A 149 -9.39 6.41 4.86
C MET A 149 -9.31 7.83 4.31
N VAL A 150 -8.86 8.02 3.06
CA VAL A 150 -8.85 9.34 2.41
C VAL A 150 -10.26 9.95 2.33
N GLY A 151 -11.25 9.13 1.97
CA GLY A 151 -12.64 9.55 1.96
C GLY A 151 -13.15 9.96 3.34
N TYR A 152 -12.75 9.25 4.39
CA TYR A 152 -13.10 9.56 5.78
C TYR A 152 -12.42 10.85 6.26
N PHE A 153 -11.17 11.11 5.88
CA PHE A 153 -10.51 12.39 6.17
C PHE A 153 -11.24 13.59 5.57
N ARG A 154 -11.87 13.41 4.41
CA ARG A 154 -12.61 14.48 3.73
C ARG A 154 -13.99 14.73 4.32
N ALA A 155 -14.75 13.70 4.65
CA ALA A 155 -16.19 13.84 4.93
C ALA A 155 -16.73 12.96 6.08
N ARG A 156 -15.87 12.47 6.98
CA ARG A 156 -16.16 11.80 8.26
C ARG A 156 -17.44 10.93 8.30
N GLY A 157 -17.68 10.10 7.27
CA GLY A 157 -18.83 9.19 7.23
C GLY A 157 -18.54 7.86 7.92
N MET A 158 -19.37 7.41 8.86
CA MET A 158 -19.21 6.13 9.57
C MET A 158 -19.11 4.94 8.59
N HIS A 159 -19.90 4.94 7.51
CA HIS A 159 -19.85 3.89 6.47
C HIS A 159 -18.44 3.72 5.85
N ARG A 160 -17.67 4.82 5.71
CA ARG A 160 -16.29 4.75 5.20
C ARG A 160 -15.34 4.12 6.20
N LEU A 161 -15.55 4.41 7.49
CA LEU A 161 -14.76 3.79 8.56
C LEU A 161 -15.03 2.29 8.62
N LEU A 162 -16.31 1.89 8.56
CA LEU A 162 -16.70 0.47 8.51
C LEU A 162 -16.12 -0.22 7.27
N PHE A 163 -16.17 0.43 6.11
CA PHE A 163 -15.57 -0.12 4.89
C PHE A 163 -14.04 -0.26 4.99
N ALA A 164 -13.36 0.73 5.61
CA ALA A 164 -11.93 0.62 5.91
C ALA A 164 -11.63 -0.57 6.84
N MET A 165 -12.46 -0.81 7.86
CA MET A 165 -12.30 -1.95 8.78
C MET A 165 -12.49 -3.29 8.06
N VAL A 166 -13.48 -3.42 7.18
CA VAL A 166 -13.67 -4.64 6.36
C VAL A 166 -12.47 -4.89 5.46
N ALA A 167 -12.00 -3.87 4.76
CA ALA A 167 -10.80 -3.98 3.92
C ALA A 167 -9.55 -4.33 4.75
N LEU A 168 -9.41 -3.74 5.94
CA LEU A 168 -8.34 -4.07 6.88
C LEU A 168 -8.39 -5.52 7.36
N ALA A 169 -9.58 -6.02 7.70
CA ALA A 169 -9.76 -7.42 8.09
C ALA A 169 -9.31 -8.37 6.96
N GLY A 170 -9.67 -8.07 5.72
CA GLY A 170 -9.17 -8.80 4.54
C GLY A 170 -7.64 -8.78 4.44
N MET A 171 -7.00 -7.62 4.65
CA MET A 171 -5.54 -7.51 4.63
C MET A 171 -4.87 -8.34 5.74
N VAL A 172 -5.39 -8.27 6.97
CA VAL A 172 -4.89 -9.06 8.12
C VAL A 172 -5.03 -10.56 7.84
N PHE A 173 -6.16 -10.99 7.29
CA PHE A 173 -6.39 -12.39 6.94
C PHE A 173 -5.43 -12.88 5.85
N ILE A 174 -5.23 -12.10 4.79
CA ILE A 174 -4.36 -12.51 3.65
C ILE A 174 -2.89 -12.49 4.05
N ARG A 175 -2.41 -11.41 4.71
CA ARG A 175 -1.01 -11.22 5.12
C ARG A 175 -0.93 -10.48 6.46
N ALA A 176 -1.05 -11.21 7.55
CA ALA A 176 -1.09 -10.66 8.91
C ALA A 176 0.03 -9.65 9.23
N PRO A 177 1.32 -9.85 8.88
CA PRO A 177 2.37 -8.87 9.22
C PRO A 177 2.12 -7.50 8.57
N PHE A 178 1.74 -7.47 7.30
CA PHE A 178 1.46 -6.21 6.59
C PHE A 178 0.10 -5.63 6.99
N GLY A 179 -0.91 -6.50 7.20
CA GLY A 179 -2.21 -6.09 7.72
C GLY A 179 -2.12 -5.49 9.11
N GLY A 180 -1.25 -6.03 9.99
CA GLY A 180 -0.97 -5.49 11.31
C GLY A 180 -0.38 -4.08 11.27
N ALA A 181 0.53 -3.81 10.34
CA ALA A 181 1.06 -2.46 10.13
C ALA A 181 -0.03 -1.48 9.65
N MET A 182 -0.95 -1.93 8.79
CA MET A 182 -2.11 -1.12 8.37
C MET A 182 -3.10 -0.90 9.52
N ALA A 183 -3.25 -1.87 10.44
CA ALA A 183 -4.04 -1.71 11.66
C ALA A 183 -3.42 -0.65 12.57
N LEU A 184 -2.09 -0.63 12.73
CA LEU A 184 -1.40 0.43 13.44
C LEU A 184 -1.70 1.81 12.83
N PHE A 185 -1.57 1.94 11.51
CA PHE A 185 -1.94 3.18 10.82
C PHE A 185 -3.39 3.59 11.07
N PHE A 186 -4.31 2.64 10.97
CA PHE A 186 -5.74 2.88 11.21
C PHE A 186 -6.01 3.43 12.61
N VAL A 187 -5.48 2.78 13.64
CA VAL A 187 -5.65 3.18 15.04
C VAL A 187 -5.06 4.57 15.28
N MET A 188 -3.81 4.81 14.83
CA MET A 188 -3.14 6.10 14.99
C MET A 188 -3.90 7.23 14.28
N ALA A 189 -4.31 7.01 13.03
CA ALA A 189 -5.07 7.98 12.25
C ALA A 189 -6.44 8.28 12.91
N TRP A 190 -7.12 7.24 13.40
CA TRP A 190 -8.42 7.38 14.08
C TRP A 190 -8.30 8.17 15.38
N MET A 191 -7.28 7.91 16.21
CA MET A 191 -7.01 8.68 17.42
C MET A 191 -6.72 10.15 17.11
N LEU A 192 -5.83 10.42 16.15
CA LEU A 192 -5.48 11.77 15.72
C LEU A 192 -6.71 12.57 15.24
N MET A 193 -7.67 11.89 14.62
CA MET A 193 -8.89 12.54 14.11
C MET A 193 -9.95 12.79 15.16
N ARG A 194 -10.03 11.96 16.20
CA ARG A 194 -11.00 12.15 17.29
C ARG A 194 -10.64 13.31 18.20
N GLY A 195 -9.36 13.68 18.25
CA GLY A 195 -8.86 14.72 19.14
C GLY A 195 -8.88 14.32 20.64
N PRO A 196 -8.48 15.21 21.54
CA PRO A 196 -8.42 14.94 22.97
C PRO A 196 -9.84 14.82 23.55
N ARG A 197 -10.24 13.60 23.97
CA ARG A 197 -11.56 13.36 24.60
C ARG A 197 -11.48 13.08 26.10
N VAL A 198 -10.29 12.86 26.63
CA VAL A 198 -10.09 12.35 28.01
C VAL A 198 -9.40 13.41 28.90
N GLY A 199 -9.56 14.71 28.62
CA GLY A 199 -8.91 15.77 29.41
C GLY A 199 -7.35 15.80 29.25
N LEU A 200 -6.75 14.83 28.60
CA LEU A 200 -5.31 14.76 28.34
C LEU A 200 -4.99 15.34 26.96
N SER A 201 -3.90 16.10 26.86
CA SER A 201 -3.45 16.59 25.57
C SER A 201 -3.17 15.42 24.61
N LEU A 202 -3.37 15.64 23.29
CA LEU A 202 -3.11 14.63 22.28
C LEU A 202 -1.68 14.07 22.37
N GLY A 203 -0.71 14.93 22.69
CA GLY A 203 0.70 14.51 22.88
C GLY A 203 0.84 13.50 24.01
N VAL A 204 0.19 13.73 25.16
CA VAL A 204 0.20 12.78 26.29
C VAL A 204 -0.47 11.47 25.91
N GLN A 205 -1.64 11.50 25.23
CA GLN A 205 -2.30 10.27 24.76
C GLN A 205 -1.40 9.46 23.82
N MET A 206 -0.69 10.12 22.89
CA MET A 206 0.25 9.47 22.00
C MET A 206 1.47 8.90 22.74
N MET A 207 2.02 9.63 23.71
CA MET A 207 3.10 9.13 24.57
C MET A 207 2.68 7.91 25.37
N VAL A 208 1.50 7.93 25.98
CA VAL A 208 0.95 6.78 26.72
C VAL A 208 0.78 5.58 25.79
N LEU A 209 0.23 5.77 24.58
CA LEU A 209 0.07 4.68 23.61
C LEU A 209 1.43 4.10 23.19
N LEU A 210 2.41 4.95 22.91
CA LEU A 210 3.75 4.51 22.54
C LEU A 210 4.44 3.77 23.70
N ALA A 211 4.29 4.28 24.94
CA ALA A 211 4.82 3.64 26.12
C ALA A 211 4.17 2.27 26.39
N LEU A 212 2.84 2.18 26.27
CA LEU A 212 2.13 0.89 26.38
C LEU A 212 2.52 -0.07 25.24
N GLY A 213 2.67 0.43 24.02
CA GLY A 213 3.15 -0.37 22.91
C GLY A 213 4.57 -0.88 23.11
N ALA A 214 5.48 -0.02 23.57
CA ALA A 214 6.85 -0.40 23.93
C ALA A 214 6.88 -1.43 25.06
N LEU A 215 6.09 -1.20 26.12
CA LEU A 215 5.96 -2.15 27.23
C LEU A 215 5.43 -3.51 26.76
N ALA A 216 4.39 -3.51 25.92
CA ALA A 216 3.85 -4.74 25.33
C ALA A 216 4.90 -5.49 24.50
N ILE A 217 5.72 -4.78 23.71
CA ILE A 217 6.84 -5.37 22.96
C ILE A 217 7.88 -5.96 23.92
N VAL A 218 8.25 -5.25 25.00
CA VAL A 218 9.21 -5.75 25.99
C VAL A 218 8.69 -7.01 26.67
N ILE A 219 7.41 -7.02 27.08
CA ILE A 219 6.78 -8.18 27.72
C ILE A 219 6.69 -9.37 26.73
N ALA A 220 6.32 -9.10 25.48
CA ALA A 220 6.19 -10.13 24.44
C ALA A 220 7.53 -10.49 23.76
N TRP A 221 8.62 -9.85 24.16
CA TRP A 221 9.91 -10.02 23.48
C TRP A 221 10.38 -11.48 23.41
N PRO A 222 10.34 -12.28 24.49
CA PRO A 222 10.78 -13.67 24.42
C PRO A 222 10.00 -14.46 23.36
N GLN A 223 8.66 -14.29 23.31
CA GLN A 223 7.80 -14.97 22.34
C GLN A 223 8.04 -14.46 20.90
N LEU A 224 8.30 -13.15 20.76
CA LEU A 224 8.65 -12.56 19.47
C LEU A 224 10.02 -13.02 18.97
N ASP A 225 10.99 -13.10 19.87
CA ASP A 225 12.33 -13.59 19.55
C ASP A 225 12.29 -15.05 19.12
N ASP A 226 11.63 -15.91 19.88
CA ASP A 226 11.41 -17.32 19.55
C ASP A 226 10.67 -17.49 18.21
N TYR A 227 9.64 -16.67 17.97
CA TYR A 227 8.90 -16.70 16.71
C TYR A 227 9.75 -16.24 15.52
N ILE A 228 10.51 -15.14 15.68
CA ILE A 228 11.40 -14.63 14.62
C ILE A 228 12.52 -15.61 14.34
N ALA A 229 13.24 -16.05 15.36
CA ALA A 229 14.38 -16.96 15.23
C ALA A 229 13.98 -18.39 14.87
N GLY A 230 12.87 -18.90 15.46
CA GLY A 230 12.42 -20.29 15.28
C GLY A 230 11.53 -20.51 14.05
N GLU A 231 10.76 -19.51 13.64
CA GLU A 231 9.76 -19.68 12.59
C GLU A 231 10.02 -18.79 11.35
N VAL A 232 10.24 -17.49 11.56
CA VAL A 232 10.28 -16.54 10.43
C VAL A 232 11.59 -16.69 9.65
N LEU A 233 12.74 -16.64 10.33
CA LEU A 233 14.05 -16.71 9.68
C LEU A 233 14.33 -18.07 9.05
N PRO A 234 14.07 -19.22 9.72
CA PRO A 234 14.24 -20.54 9.08
C PRO A 234 13.33 -20.73 7.88
N LYS A 235 12.05 -20.33 7.98
CA LYS A 235 11.12 -20.40 6.84
C LYS A 235 11.56 -19.50 5.69
N ALA A 236 11.92 -18.26 5.95
CA ALA A 236 12.41 -17.35 4.92
C ALA A 236 13.67 -17.92 4.24
N ARG A 237 14.59 -18.49 5.02
CA ARG A 237 15.79 -19.12 4.50
C ARG A 237 15.49 -20.39 3.72
N SER A 238 14.71 -21.35 4.26
CA SER A 238 14.41 -22.63 3.60
C SER A 238 13.62 -22.48 2.32
N TYR A 239 12.52 -21.70 2.34
CA TYR A 239 11.70 -21.47 1.15
C TYR A 239 12.45 -20.81 0.00
N PHE A 240 13.43 -19.97 0.31
CA PHE A 240 14.14 -19.21 -0.72
C PHE A 240 15.51 -19.79 -1.06
N THR A 241 16.05 -20.72 -0.26
CA THR A 241 17.35 -21.35 -0.55
C THR A 241 17.21 -22.64 -1.34
N ILE A 242 16.18 -23.43 -1.10
CA ILE A 242 16.09 -24.80 -1.62
C ILE A 242 15.57 -24.83 -3.06
N TYR A 243 14.74 -23.86 -3.46
CA TYR A 243 13.99 -23.92 -4.73
C TYR A 243 14.28 -22.78 -5.72
N SER A 244 15.26 -21.94 -5.48
CA SER A 244 15.47 -20.76 -6.31
C SER A 244 16.95 -20.44 -6.51
N ASP A 245 17.32 -20.40 -7.79
CA ASP A 245 18.63 -19.90 -8.22
C ASP A 245 18.90 -18.41 -7.90
N SER A 246 17.90 -17.66 -7.43
CA SER A 246 18.01 -16.23 -7.05
C SER A 246 18.37 -16.04 -5.59
N THR A 247 18.78 -17.10 -4.89
CA THR A 247 19.03 -17.05 -3.46
C THR A 247 20.40 -16.45 -3.15
N ARG A 248 20.41 -15.57 -2.17
CA ARG A 248 21.62 -14.93 -1.65
C ARG A 248 22.25 -15.79 -0.55
N MET A 249 23.01 -16.81 -0.94
CA MET A 249 23.64 -17.76 -0.01
C MET A 249 24.65 -17.10 0.93
N TRP A 250 25.16 -15.93 0.58
CA TRP A 250 26.08 -15.15 1.40
C TRP A 250 25.41 -14.44 2.60
N ILE A 251 24.08 -14.41 2.64
CA ILE A 251 23.32 -13.81 3.74
C ILE A 251 23.03 -14.87 4.78
N ASN A 252 23.61 -14.70 5.97
CA ASN A 252 23.44 -15.59 7.10
C ASN A 252 22.94 -14.80 8.31
N ILE A 253 21.63 -14.63 8.43
CA ILE A 253 20.95 -14.01 9.58
C ILE A 253 20.17 -15.13 10.27
N GLN A 254 20.55 -15.46 11.51
CA GLN A 254 19.97 -16.59 12.25
C GLN A 254 19.19 -16.17 13.48
N THR A 255 19.47 -14.98 14.00
CA THR A 255 18.87 -14.46 15.23
C THR A 255 18.11 -13.16 14.96
N SER A 256 17.11 -12.86 15.79
CA SER A 256 16.41 -11.57 15.74
C SER A 256 17.36 -10.41 15.97
N ARG A 257 18.35 -10.55 16.86
CA ARG A 257 19.40 -9.54 17.11
C ARG A 257 20.17 -9.23 15.82
N GLU A 258 20.64 -10.25 15.10
CA GLU A 258 21.31 -10.06 13.80
C GLU A 258 20.42 -9.39 12.79
N LEU A 259 19.13 -9.77 12.73
CA LEU A 259 18.16 -9.12 11.86
C LEU A 259 18.07 -7.62 12.16
N PHE A 260 17.87 -7.23 13.42
CA PHE A 260 17.70 -5.82 13.77
C PHE A 260 19.00 -5.02 13.63
N THR A 261 20.14 -5.58 13.96
CA THR A 261 21.45 -4.90 13.82
C THR A 261 21.87 -4.76 12.36
N SER A 262 21.38 -5.60 11.46
CA SER A 262 21.66 -5.54 10.02
C SER A 262 20.67 -4.69 9.23
N LEU A 263 19.60 -4.16 9.83
CA LEU A 263 18.54 -3.40 9.11
C LEU A 263 19.09 -2.24 8.28
N TRP A 264 20.15 -1.60 8.68
CA TRP A 264 20.74 -0.45 7.98
C TRP A 264 21.17 -0.77 6.54
N TRP A 265 21.56 -2.02 6.23
CA TRP A 265 21.92 -2.47 4.90
C TRP A 265 20.90 -3.46 4.30
N THR A 266 20.27 -4.30 5.13
CA THR A 266 19.30 -5.30 4.65
C THR A 266 18.01 -4.67 4.16
N LEU A 267 17.57 -3.57 4.78
CA LEU A 267 16.36 -2.85 4.36
C LEU A 267 16.53 -2.20 2.99
N PRO A 268 17.60 -1.40 2.72
CA PRO A 268 17.85 -0.90 1.36
C PRO A 268 17.99 -2.04 0.34
N LEU A 269 18.71 -3.10 0.68
CA LEU A 269 18.89 -4.27 -0.19
C LEU A 269 17.55 -4.94 -0.53
N ALA A 270 16.69 -5.16 0.47
CA ALA A 270 15.37 -5.75 0.28
C ALA A 270 14.46 -4.86 -0.58
N VAL A 271 14.48 -3.53 -0.37
CA VAL A 271 13.63 -2.58 -1.13
C VAL A 271 14.08 -2.44 -2.58
N VAL A 272 15.38 -2.36 -2.82
CA VAL A 272 15.92 -2.30 -4.19
C VAL A 272 15.74 -3.63 -4.92
N GLY A 273 15.78 -4.75 -4.19
CA GLY A 273 15.62 -6.09 -4.77
C GLY A 273 16.91 -6.59 -5.42
N PRO A 274 16.96 -6.84 -6.76
CA PRO A 274 18.15 -7.36 -7.42
C PRO A 274 19.36 -6.44 -7.29
N THR A 275 20.53 -7.01 -6.99
CA THR A 275 21.79 -6.27 -7.00
C THR A 275 22.35 -6.14 -8.44
N PRO A 276 23.27 -5.21 -8.71
CA PRO A 276 23.94 -5.13 -10.01
C PRO A 276 24.60 -6.46 -10.41
N GLY A 277 25.26 -7.17 -9.47
CA GLY A 277 25.87 -8.48 -9.74
C GLY A 277 24.85 -9.55 -10.14
N GLU A 278 23.66 -9.57 -9.51
CA GLU A 278 22.57 -10.48 -9.88
C GLU A 278 22.00 -10.13 -11.26
N VAL A 279 21.95 -8.85 -11.61
CA VAL A 279 21.50 -8.38 -12.93
C VAL A 279 22.51 -8.79 -14.03
N PHE A 280 23.81 -8.65 -13.78
CA PHE A 280 24.83 -9.12 -14.74
C PHE A 280 24.79 -10.63 -14.93
N ALA A 281 24.57 -11.39 -13.85
CA ALA A 281 24.40 -12.84 -13.95
C ALA A 281 23.10 -13.25 -14.65
N ARG A 282 22.04 -12.45 -14.53
CA ARG A 282 20.68 -12.71 -15.08
C ARG A 282 20.04 -11.43 -15.59
N PRO A 283 20.24 -11.06 -16.85
CA PRO A 283 19.74 -9.80 -17.43
C PRO A 283 18.22 -9.62 -17.34
N VAL A 284 17.44 -10.70 -17.22
CA VAL A 284 15.98 -10.65 -17.01
C VAL A 284 15.58 -9.93 -15.71
N LEU A 285 16.51 -9.79 -14.76
CA LEU A 285 16.29 -9.04 -13.52
C LEU A 285 16.45 -7.52 -13.67
N PHE A 286 16.98 -7.04 -14.78
CA PHE A 286 17.23 -5.61 -15.02
C PHE A 286 15.98 -4.72 -14.85
N PRO A 287 14.81 -5.04 -15.41
CA PRO A 287 13.60 -4.23 -15.21
C PRO A 287 13.18 -4.15 -13.74
N PHE A 288 13.41 -5.21 -12.97
CA PHE A 288 13.09 -5.27 -11.54
C PHE A 288 14.10 -4.48 -10.71
N PHE A 289 15.37 -4.46 -11.07
CA PHE A 289 16.36 -3.60 -10.46
C PHE A 289 16.02 -2.12 -10.65
N VAL A 290 15.68 -1.70 -11.87
CA VAL A 290 15.22 -0.34 -12.15
C VAL A 290 13.94 -0.02 -11.35
N SER A 291 12.98 -0.95 -11.30
CA SER A 291 11.80 -0.83 -10.44
C SER A 291 12.17 -0.60 -8.98
N GLY A 292 13.11 -1.36 -8.46
CA GLY A 292 13.56 -1.25 -7.07
C GLY A 292 14.17 0.11 -6.77
N LEU A 293 14.98 0.65 -7.69
CA LEU A 293 15.49 2.02 -7.58
C LEU A 293 14.35 3.05 -7.57
N VAL A 294 13.38 2.92 -8.47
CA VAL A 294 12.20 3.80 -8.50
C VAL A 294 11.46 3.73 -7.16
N VAL A 295 11.21 2.53 -6.62
CA VAL A 295 10.57 2.33 -5.33
C VAL A 295 11.38 2.94 -4.19
N PHE A 296 12.69 2.76 -4.18
CA PHE A 296 13.57 3.34 -3.17
C PHE A 296 13.52 4.88 -3.18
N PHE A 297 13.62 5.50 -4.34
CA PHE A 297 13.52 6.97 -4.45
C PHE A 297 12.10 7.47 -4.14
N LEU A 298 11.05 6.73 -4.52
CA LEU A 298 9.68 7.04 -4.11
C LEU A 298 9.51 6.98 -2.60
N LEU A 299 10.12 6.01 -1.92
CA LEU A 299 10.10 5.91 -0.45
C LEU A 299 10.75 7.14 0.19
N LEU A 300 11.96 7.52 -0.24
CA LEU A 300 12.64 8.71 0.28
C LEU A 300 11.82 9.98 0.03
N TYR A 301 11.24 10.09 -1.17
CA TYR A 301 10.40 11.23 -1.51
C TYR A 301 9.08 11.21 -0.71
N ALA A 302 8.47 10.06 -0.45
CA ALA A 302 7.28 9.94 0.40
C ALA A 302 7.56 10.39 1.84
N ILE A 303 8.70 10.00 2.40
CA ILE A 303 9.15 10.45 3.72
C ILE A 303 9.31 11.98 3.72
N GLN A 304 9.99 12.53 2.72
CA GLN A 304 10.12 13.99 2.57
C GLN A 304 8.75 14.69 2.49
N GLN A 305 7.81 14.12 1.72
CA GLN A 305 6.46 14.66 1.59
C GLN A 305 5.67 14.62 2.90
N ALA A 306 5.88 13.59 3.73
CA ALA A 306 5.26 13.50 5.05
C ALA A 306 5.71 14.66 5.96
N PHE A 307 7.01 14.98 5.97
CA PHE A 307 7.54 16.10 6.75
C PHE A 307 7.20 17.49 6.17
N ARG A 308 7.06 17.58 4.85
CA ARG A 308 6.66 18.82 4.13
C ARG A 308 5.15 19.02 4.05
N ALA A 309 4.35 18.15 4.60
CA ALA A 309 2.89 18.32 4.65
C ALA A 309 2.52 19.59 5.43
N PRO A 310 1.39 20.24 5.09
CA PRO A 310 0.89 21.41 5.83
C PRO A 310 0.80 21.09 7.33
N LYS A 311 1.20 22.05 8.17
CA LYS A 311 1.11 21.93 9.63
C LYS A 311 -0.33 21.59 10.04
N GLY A 312 -0.51 20.92 11.15
CA GLY A 312 -1.82 20.47 11.65
C GLY A 312 -2.08 18.98 11.43
N LEU A 313 -3.35 18.61 11.31
CA LEU A 313 -3.79 17.21 11.24
C LEU A 313 -3.17 16.40 10.10
N PRO A 314 -3.03 16.91 8.85
CA PRO A 314 -2.44 16.15 7.76
C PRO A 314 -1.01 15.70 8.05
N ARG A 315 -0.17 16.62 8.55
CA ARG A 315 1.21 16.30 8.92
C ARG A 315 1.28 15.30 10.08
N LYS A 316 0.41 15.45 11.08
CA LYS A 316 0.34 14.50 12.20
C LYS A 316 -0.04 13.09 11.72
N ILE A 317 -1.02 12.96 10.83
CA ILE A 317 -1.42 11.66 10.24
C ILE A 317 -0.25 11.03 9.48
N LEU A 318 0.51 11.82 8.71
CA LEU A 318 1.63 11.29 7.93
C LEU A 318 2.84 10.95 8.81
N VAL A 319 3.21 11.81 9.74
CA VAL A 319 4.42 11.61 10.57
C VAL A 319 4.17 10.63 11.71
N LEU A 320 3.01 10.68 12.37
CA LEU A 320 2.71 9.85 13.54
C LEU A 320 1.89 8.59 13.20
N GLY A 321 1.23 8.54 12.04
CA GLY A 321 0.45 7.38 11.61
C GLY A 321 1.14 6.62 10.47
N TRP A 322 1.30 7.27 9.29
CA TRP A 322 1.82 6.61 8.10
C TRP A 322 3.29 6.17 8.24
N LEU A 323 4.17 7.04 8.75
CA LEU A 323 5.61 6.74 8.84
C LEU A 323 5.92 5.56 9.78
N PRO A 324 5.37 5.46 11.02
CA PRO A 324 5.57 4.29 11.86
C PRO A 324 4.99 3.00 11.24
N ALA A 325 3.81 3.06 10.63
CA ALA A 325 3.22 1.90 9.96
C ALA A 325 4.05 1.44 8.75
N MET A 326 4.59 2.39 7.98
CA MET A 326 5.50 2.07 6.88
C MET A 326 6.79 1.42 7.41
N LEU A 327 7.36 1.92 8.51
CA LEU A 327 8.55 1.34 9.12
C LEU A 327 8.29 -0.10 9.59
N VAL A 328 7.18 -0.34 10.28
CA VAL A 328 6.78 -1.70 10.69
C VAL A 328 6.59 -2.62 9.49
N THR A 329 5.96 -2.11 8.41
CA THR A 329 5.78 -2.85 7.15
C THR A 329 7.14 -3.25 6.55
N LEU A 330 8.08 -2.30 6.48
CA LEU A 330 9.41 -2.53 5.92
C LEU A 330 10.22 -3.51 6.76
N ILE A 331 10.21 -3.39 8.09
CA ILE A 331 10.90 -4.34 8.99
C ILE A 331 10.30 -5.74 8.81
N SER A 332 8.98 -5.88 8.78
CA SER A 332 8.30 -7.16 8.56
C SER A 332 8.58 -7.78 7.18
N TYR A 333 8.92 -6.94 6.20
CA TYR A 333 9.25 -7.36 4.84
C TYR A 333 10.70 -7.87 4.70
N VAL A 334 11.65 -7.32 5.46
CA VAL A 334 13.09 -7.61 5.30
C VAL A 334 13.41 -9.11 5.25
N PRO A 335 12.88 -9.99 6.12
CA PRO A 335 13.18 -11.42 6.06
C PRO A 335 12.83 -12.07 4.71
N PHE A 336 11.80 -11.57 4.04
CA PHE A 336 11.34 -12.11 2.76
C PHE A 336 12.09 -11.50 1.56
N GLY A 337 12.51 -10.25 1.67
CA GLY A 337 13.16 -9.50 0.59
C GLY A 337 14.67 -9.68 0.51
N VAL A 338 15.30 -10.00 1.65
CA VAL A 338 16.76 -10.03 1.75
C VAL A 338 17.36 -11.32 1.18
N TYR A 339 16.75 -12.48 1.45
CA TYR A 339 17.30 -13.79 1.03
C TYR A 339 17.14 -14.09 -0.45
N ASN A 340 16.07 -13.57 -1.08
CA ASN A 340 15.78 -13.86 -2.48
C ASN A 340 15.16 -12.65 -3.18
N ALA A 341 15.86 -12.14 -4.20
CA ALA A 341 15.41 -10.97 -4.94
C ALA A 341 14.05 -11.18 -5.63
N GLY A 342 13.82 -12.34 -6.26
CA GLY A 342 12.57 -12.63 -6.97
C GLY A 342 11.36 -12.70 -6.05
N SER A 343 11.46 -13.47 -4.97
CA SER A 343 10.40 -13.55 -3.96
C SER A 343 10.22 -12.22 -3.23
N GLY A 344 11.31 -11.51 -2.95
CA GLY A 344 11.27 -10.18 -2.36
C GLY A 344 10.40 -9.22 -3.15
N ILE A 345 10.61 -9.12 -4.46
CA ILE A 345 9.84 -8.27 -5.36
C ILE A 345 8.33 -8.60 -5.28
N ARG A 346 7.99 -9.88 -5.27
CA ARG A 346 6.61 -10.34 -5.14
C ARG A 346 5.98 -9.90 -3.83
N TYR A 347 6.67 -10.12 -2.70
CA TYR A 347 6.16 -9.72 -1.38
C TYR A 347 6.06 -8.20 -1.23
N ALA A 348 7.03 -7.45 -1.79
CA ALA A 348 7.01 -5.99 -1.79
C ALA A 348 5.74 -5.44 -2.44
N SER A 349 5.27 -6.03 -3.54
CA SER A 349 4.10 -5.55 -4.27
C SER A 349 2.86 -5.33 -3.38
N CYS A 350 2.71 -6.12 -2.32
CA CYS A 350 1.61 -5.99 -1.37
C CYS A 350 1.51 -4.60 -0.73
N PHE A 351 2.64 -4.00 -0.35
CA PHE A 351 2.62 -2.73 0.39
C PHE A 351 3.03 -1.51 -0.45
N LEU A 352 3.54 -1.70 -1.67
CA LEU A 352 4.04 -0.59 -2.49
C LEU A 352 2.97 0.49 -2.72
N LEU A 353 1.70 0.12 -2.82
CA LEU A 353 0.61 1.10 -2.94
C LEU A 353 0.53 2.04 -1.72
N PHE A 354 0.93 1.59 -0.53
CA PHE A 354 0.94 2.43 0.67
C PHE A 354 2.00 3.53 0.63
N LEU A 355 3.05 3.38 -0.19
CA LEU A 355 4.06 4.42 -0.42
C LEU A 355 3.43 5.71 -0.97
N VAL A 356 2.43 5.61 -1.83
CA VAL A 356 1.82 6.79 -2.47
C VAL A 356 0.76 7.48 -1.61
N PHE A 357 0.45 6.95 -0.41
CA PHE A 357 -0.56 7.53 0.48
C PHE A 357 -0.34 9.02 0.80
N PRO A 358 0.89 9.54 1.05
CA PRO A 358 1.11 10.97 1.29
C PRO A 358 0.59 11.87 0.16
N TRP A 359 0.77 11.46 -1.09
CA TRP A 359 0.26 12.20 -2.25
C TRP A 359 -1.26 12.09 -2.39
N MET A 360 -1.83 10.91 -2.11
CA MET A 360 -3.27 10.70 -2.15
C MET A 360 -3.99 11.58 -1.14
N LEU A 361 -3.47 11.64 0.09
CA LEU A 361 -4.02 12.50 1.13
C LEU A 361 -3.91 13.99 0.74
N ARG A 362 -2.75 14.43 0.25
CA ARG A 362 -2.54 15.82 -0.16
C ARG A 362 -3.40 16.22 -1.35
N SER A 363 -3.53 15.36 -2.36
CA SER A 363 -4.43 15.60 -3.49
C SER A 363 -5.87 15.77 -3.04
N ALA A 364 -6.35 14.90 -2.15
CA ALA A 364 -7.69 14.98 -1.60
C ALA A 364 -7.95 16.30 -0.86
N LEU A 365 -6.99 16.76 -0.08
CA LEU A 365 -7.07 18.03 0.67
C LEU A 365 -7.04 19.24 -0.27
N ALA A 366 -6.15 19.26 -1.25
CA ALA A 366 -6.09 20.31 -2.26
C ALA A 366 -7.41 20.43 -3.04
N ALA A 367 -7.97 19.30 -3.48
CA ALA A 367 -9.26 19.28 -4.17
C ALA A 367 -10.44 19.78 -3.31
N THR A 368 -10.33 19.66 -1.98
CA THR A 368 -11.36 20.18 -1.06
C THR A 368 -11.20 21.67 -0.81
N ALA A 369 -9.96 22.18 -0.75
CA ALA A 369 -9.68 23.61 -0.55
C ALA A 369 -10.17 24.48 -1.73
N GLU A 370 -10.17 23.94 -2.93
CA GLU A 370 -10.56 24.64 -4.16
C GLU A 370 -12.07 24.59 -4.45
N GLN A 371 -12.90 23.89 -3.64
CA GLN A 371 -14.36 23.95 -3.80
C GLN A 371 -14.84 25.34 -3.42
N PRO A 372 -15.73 25.98 -4.26
CA PRO A 372 -16.35 27.28 -3.94
C PRO A 372 -16.98 27.24 -2.55
N ALA A 373 -16.86 28.30 -1.79
CA ALA A 373 -17.39 28.41 -0.43
C ALA A 373 -18.88 28.08 -0.33
N ALA A 374 -19.65 28.38 -1.38
CA ALA A 374 -21.07 28.09 -1.49
C ALA A 374 -21.41 26.57 -1.52
N LEU A 375 -20.46 25.71 -1.94
CA LEU A 375 -20.64 24.26 -1.98
C LEU A 375 -20.07 23.54 -0.75
N ARG A 376 -19.40 24.27 0.15
CA ARG A 376 -18.90 23.72 1.41
C ARG A 376 -20.07 23.60 2.38
N ARG A 377 -20.45 22.38 2.74
CA ARG A 377 -21.51 22.16 3.74
C ARG A 377 -21.14 22.87 5.06
N PRO A 378 -22.06 23.63 5.69
CA PRO A 378 -21.76 24.44 6.88
C PRO A 378 -21.14 23.66 8.07
N ARG A 379 -21.35 22.34 8.14
CA ARG A 379 -20.82 21.47 9.22
C ARG A 379 -19.29 21.33 9.24
N ASP A 380 -18.62 21.57 8.11
CA ASP A 380 -17.17 21.35 8.03
C ASP A 380 -16.35 22.55 8.55
N PHE A 381 -16.95 23.75 8.57
CA PHE A 381 -16.26 24.99 8.94
C PHE A 381 -16.15 25.24 10.47
N HIS A 382 -17.12 24.79 11.26
CA HIS A 382 -17.11 25.06 12.71
C HIS A 382 -16.05 24.26 13.48
N GLN A 383 -15.68 23.08 12.99
CA GLN A 383 -14.71 22.22 13.68
C GLN A 383 -13.25 22.62 13.45
N TYR A 384 -12.92 23.25 12.33
CA TYR A 384 -11.55 23.75 12.07
C TYR A 384 -11.26 25.04 12.83
N ARG A 385 -12.24 25.94 12.97
CA ARG A 385 -12.07 27.20 13.71
C ARG A 385 -11.87 26.99 15.20
N LEU A 386 -12.50 26.00 15.80
CA LEU A 386 -12.35 25.65 17.22
C LEU A 386 -11.02 24.93 17.53
N ALA A 387 -10.36 24.35 16.53
CA ALA A 387 -9.06 23.72 16.69
C ALA A 387 -7.88 24.70 16.52
N GLU A 388 -8.10 25.86 15.90
CA GLU A 388 -7.08 26.93 15.77
C GLU A 388 -7.10 27.89 16.96
N LEU A 389 -8.19 27.92 17.75
CA LEU A 389 -8.35 28.82 18.90
C LEU A 389 -8.04 28.13 20.25
N ARG A 390 -7.55 26.90 20.23
CA ARG A 390 -7.04 26.13 21.39
C ARG A 390 -5.66 25.58 21.06
#